data_54cb6e1d3891e6837fbf017f0782663f
#
_entry.id   54cb6e1d3891e6837fbf017f0782663f
#
_cell.length_a   1.000
_cell.length_b   1.000
_cell.length_c   1.000
_cell.angle_alpha   90.00
_cell.angle_beta   90.00
_cell.angle_gamma   90.00
#
_symmetry.space_group_name_H-M   'P 1'
#
loop_
_entity.id
_entity.type
_entity.pdbx_description
1 polymer ?
#
loop_
_entity_poly.entity_id
_entity_poly.type
_entity_poly.pdbx_seq_one_letter_code
_entity_poly.pdbx_strand_id
1 'polypeptide(L)'
;MNKIDHRINYILMLDTETANTLSGENGTLDMSNVLVYDLGFAVIDKRGTVYESASYVNRDIFVYERELMQSAYYSNKIPQYVEDIRNGNRKMASYSEIRKAIFEVVEKYNIKVVCAHNSRFDVNAVNITQRYLTKSKYRYFLPYGLEVWDTMKMAQSVIFKQKTYREFCEKNGYLTKNNQCRKTAEVLYRYISGNNEFIESHTGLEDVMIEKEILAYCFRQHKAMEKVLYPAPLPKPIEEEDIYCFEDYLKYL
;
A
#
# COMPACT_ATOMS: atom_id res chain seq x y z
N MET A 1 17.89 15.71 15.33
CA MET A 1 17.54 14.41 14.72
C MET A 1 17.57 13.35 15.81
N ASN A 2 16.45 12.67 16.06
CA ASN A 2 16.44 11.56 16.99
C ASN A 2 17.31 10.42 16.43
N LYS A 3 18.18 9.87 17.25
CA LYS A 3 19.06 8.76 16.87
C LYS A 3 18.20 7.52 16.60
N ILE A 4 18.36 6.91 15.43
CA ILE A 4 17.63 5.68 15.08
C ILE A 4 18.07 4.54 16.00
N ASP A 5 17.11 3.87 16.62
CA ASP A 5 17.37 2.69 17.45
C ASP A 5 17.32 1.41 16.59
N HIS A 6 18.48 0.92 16.21
CA HIS A 6 18.61 -0.29 15.38
C HIS A 6 18.16 -1.61 16.07
N ARG A 7 17.73 -1.56 17.34
CA ARG A 7 17.10 -2.71 18.00
C ARG A 7 15.63 -2.87 17.65
N ILE A 8 15.02 -1.82 17.08
CA ILE A 8 13.63 -1.83 16.63
C ILE A 8 13.56 -2.46 15.24
N ASN A 9 12.65 -3.40 15.06
CA ASN A 9 12.30 -3.90 13.73
C ASN A 9 11.27 -2.96 13.11
N TYR A 10 11.75 -2.06 12.25
CA TYR A 10 10.91 -1.12 11.53
C TYR A 10 10.18 -1.80 10.37
N ILE A 11 8.96 -1.35 10.13
CA ILE A 11 8.07 -1.81 9.07
C ILE A 11 7.68 -0.59 8.25
N LEU A 12 7.75 -0.68 6.93
CA LEU A 12 7.20 0.32 6.02
C LEU A 12 5.73 0.00 5.76
N MET A 13 4.81 0.77 6.33
CA MET A 13 3.41 0.76 5.93
C MET A 13 3.26 1.61 4.67
N LEU A 14 2.50 1.11 3.70
CA LEU A 14 2.30 1.74 2.40
C LEU A 14 0.85 1.57 1.97
N ASP A 15 0.25 2.64 1.46
CA ASP A 15 -1.04 2.60 0.79
C ASP A 15 -1.03 3.47 -0.46
N THR A 16 -1.83 3.10 -1.47
CA THR A 16 -1.85 3.75 -2.77
C THR A 16 -3.25 4.00 -3.28
N GLU A 17 -3.48 5.23 -3.80
CA GLU A 17 -4.66 5.54 -4.59
C GLU A 17 -4.33 5.52 -6.08
N THR A 18 -5.26 5.00 -6.86
CA THR A 18 -5.01 4.70 -8.27
C THR A 18 -6.04 5.31 -9.20
N ALA A 19 -5.57 5.68 -10.39
CA ALA A 19 -6.41 6.03 -11.52
C ALA A 19 -6.60 4.82 -12.45
N ASN A 20 -7.63 4.90 -13.30
CA ASN A 20 -7.95 3.88 -14.31
C ASN A 20 -8.26 2.48 -13.74
N THR A 21 -8.92 2.44 -12.61
CA THR A 21 -9.52 1.21 -12.09
C THR A 21 -10.81 0.92 -12.85
N LEU A 22 -10.71 0.52 -14.13
CA LEU A 22 -11.88 0.05 -14.86
C LEU A 22 -12.34 -1.28 -14.27
N SER A 23 -13.59 -1.37 -13.88
CA SER A 23 -14.22 -2.66 -13.63
C SER A 23 -14.29 -3.40 -14.98
N GLY A 24 -13.71 -4.60 -15.05
CA GLY A 24 -13.88 -5.48 -16.21
C GLY A 24 -15.37 -5.76 -16.46
N GLU A 25 -15.70 -6.33 -17.61
CA GLU A 25 -17.08 -6.63 -18.05
C GLU A 25 -17.94 -7.35 -16.98
N ASN A 26 -17.31 -8.01 -16.01
CA ASN A 26 -17.96 -8.72 -14.92
C ASN A 26 -17.92 -7.96 -13.57
N GLY A 27 -17.61 -6.67 -13.54
CA GLY A 27 -17.45 -5.90 -12.30
C GLY A 27 -16.20 -6.25 -11.49
N THR A 28 -15.25 -6.97 -12.08
CA THR A 28 -13.95 -7.26 -11.48
C THR A 28 -12.97 -6.13 -11.77
N LEU A 29 -12.11 -5.84 -10.79
CA LEU A 29 -11.07 -4.80 -10.92
C LEU A 29 -10.06 -5.21 -12.02
N ASP A 30 -9.96 -4.42 -13.08
CA ASP A 30 -8.89 -4.60 -14.07
C ASP A 30 -7.58 -4.01 -13.54
N MET A 31 -6.70 -4.89 -13.04
CA MET A 31 -5.40 -4.52 -12.50
C MET A 31 -4.34 -4.22 -13.59
N SER A 32 -4.65 -4.43 -14.87
CA SER A 32 -3.67 -4.26 -15.95
C SER A 32 -3.33 -2.80 -16.25
N ASN A 33 -4.21 -1.87 -15.87
CA ASN A 33 -4.11 -0.44 -16.17
C ASN A 33 -4.15 0.46 -14.92
N VAL A 34 -3.84 -0.09 -13.75
CA VAL A 34 -3.88 0.65 -12.48
C VAL A 34 -2.62 1.49 -12.33
N LEU A 35 -2.76 2.83 -12.26
CA LEU A 35 -1.65 3.77 -12.12
C LEU A 35 -1.77 4.58 -10.84
N VAL A 36 -0.71 4.57 -10.03
CA VAL A 36 -0.65 5.25 -8.73
C VAL A 36 -0.53 6.76 -8.92
N TYR A 37 -1.50 7.51 -8.39
CA TYR A 37 -1.43 8.97 -8.32
C TYR A 37 -1.19 9.51 -6.91
N ASP A 38 -1.55 8.77 -5.86
CA ASP A 38 -1.24 9.10 -4.46
C ASP A 38 -0.55 7.92 -3.80
N LEU A 39 0.47 8.18 -3.01
CA LEU A 39 1.21 7.22 -2.25
C LEU A 39 1.49 7.77 -0.85
N GLY A 40 0.89 7.12 0.14
CA GLY A 40 1.17 7.35 1.54
C GLY A 40 2.11 6.31 2.10
N PHE A 41 3.00 6.69 3.00
CA PHE A 41 3.75 5.72 3.78
C PHE A 41 4.03 6.19 5.21
N ALA A 42 4.23 5.22 6.09
CA ALA A 42 4.74 5.45 7.44
C ALA A 42 5.75 4.37 7.83
N VAL A 43 6.82 4.78 8.48
CA VAL A 43 7.75 3.88 9.17
C VAL A 43 7.22 3.67 10.57
N ILE A 44 6.90 2.44 10.90
CA ILE A 44 6.30 2.07 12.17
C ILE A 44 7.04 0.92 12.86
N ASP A 45 6.72 0.68 14.12
CA ASP A 45 7.04 -0.57 14.81
C ASP A 45 5.78 -1.47 14.96
N LYS A 46 5.93 -2.62 15.57
CA LYS A 46 4.83 -3.57 15.84
C LYS A 46 3.74 -3.01 16.77
N ARG A 47 4.00 -1.89 17.45
CA ARG A 47 3.05 -1.22 18.34
C ARG A 47 2.25 -0.15 17.61
N GLY A 48 2.60 0.15 16.33
CA GLY A 48 2.00 1.20 15.55
C GLY A 48 2.58 2.59 15.85
N THR A 49 3.71 2.67 16.56
CA THR A 49 4.44 3.94 16.77
C THR A 49 4.99 4.43 15.44
N VAL A 50 4.68 5.66 15.06
CA VAL A 50 5.16 6.28 13.82
C VAL A 50 6.48 7.00 14.08
N TYR A 51 7.49 6.69 13.27
CA TYR A 51 8.82 7.30 13.33
C TYR A 51 9.06 8.30 12.20
N GLU A 52 8.50 8.03 11.03
CA GLU A 52 8.53 8.90 9.87
C GLU A 52 7.31 8.61 9.00
N SER A 53 6.79 9.63 8.34
CA SER A 53 5.69 9.46 7.39
C SER A 53 5.75 10.53 6.30
N ALA A 54 5.20 10.21 5.14
CA ALA A 54 5.02 11.16 4.06
C ALA A 54 3.82 10.78 3.19
N SER A 55 3.23 11.83 2.60
CA SER A 55 2.20 11.73 1.57
C SER A 55 2.72 12.36 0.28
N TYR A 56 2.68 11.60 -0.81
CA TYR A 56 3.16 12.01 -2.12
C TYR A 56 2.04 11.94 -3.15
N VAL A 57 1.95 13.00 -3.95
CA VAL A 57 1.17 13.00 -5.18
C VAL A 57 2.11 12.81 -6.36
N ASN A 58 1.92 11.75 -7.12
CA ASN A 58 2.71 11.43 -8.29
C ASN A 58 2.37 12.39 -9.44
N ARG A 59 3.25 13.37 -9.68
CA ARG A 59 3.10 14.38 -10.73
C ARG A 59 2.94 13.76 -12.12
N ASP A 60 3.64 12.65 -12.37
CA ASP A 60 3.70 12.03 -13.70
C ASP A 60 2.34 11.44 -14.11
N ILE A 61 1.49 11.08 -13.12
CA ILE A 61 0.11 10.64 -13.35
C ILE A 61 -0.87 11.77 -13.07
N PHE A 62 -0.81 12.41 -11.90
CA PHE A 62 -1.80 13.39 -11.47
C PHE A 62 -1.90 14.61 -12.40
N VAL A 63 -0.77 15.06 -12.95
CA VAL A 63 -0.71 16.25 -13.81
C VAL A 63 -0.71 15.90 -15.29
N TYR A 64 0.04 14.87 -15.69
CA TYR A 64 0.27 14.61 -17.10
C TYR A 64 -0.74 13.64 -17.71
N GLU A 65 -1.41 12.81 -16.90
CA GLU A 65 -2.43 11.85 -17.34
C GLU A 65 -3.85 12.34 -16.96
N ARG A 66 -4.22 13.55 -17.45
CA ARG A 66 -5.48 14.23 -17.06
C ARG A 66 -6.75 13.41 -17.34
N GLU A 67 -6.83 12.78 -18.50
CA GLU A 67 -8.00 11.95 -18.87
C GLU A 67 -8.13 10.76 -17.91
N LEU A 68 -7.00 10.15 -17.57
CA LEU A 68 -6.93 9.06 -16.63
C LEU A 68 -7.38 9.50 -15.23
N MET A 69 -6.92 10.67 -14.77
CA MET A 69 -7.31 11.22 -13.47
C MET A 69 -8.81 11.54 -13.41
N GLN A 70 -9.42 11.97 -14.51
CA GLN A 70 -10.87 12.20 -14.58
C GLN A 70 -11.67 10.89 -14.49
N SER A 71 -11.11 9.77 -14.91
CA SER A 71 -11.71 8.43 -14.82
C SER A 71 -11.40 7.72 -13.49
N ALA A 72 -10.54 8.28 -12.64
CA ALA A 72 -10.22 7.72 -11.34
C ALA A 72 -11.47 7.59 -10.46
N TYR A 73 -11.56 6.50 -9.70
CA TYR A 73 -12.73 6.23 -8.85
C TYR A 73 -13.02 7.38 -7.88
N TYR A 74 -11.96 8.02 -7.35
CA TYR A 74 -12.05 9.17 -6.45
C TYR A 74 -11.70 10.50 -7.13
N SER A 75 -12.01 10.68 -8.42
CA SER A 75 -11.77 11.92 -9.17
C SER A 75 -12.43 13.16 -8.53
N ASN A 76 -13.53 12.98 -7.80
CA ASN A 76 -14.18 14.02 -7.03
C ASN A 76 -13.29 14.64 -5.92
N LYS A 77 -12.20 13.96 -5.53
CA LYS A 77 -11.22 14.44 -4.53
C LYS A 77 -10.08 15.27 -5.13
N ILE A 78 -9.98 15.39 -6.44
CA ILE A 78 -8.94 16.20 -7.10
C ILE A 78 -8.83 17.61 -6.50
N PRO A 79 -9.93 18.35 -6.23
CA PRO A 79 -9.83 19.66 -5.58
C PRO A 79 -9.17 19.63 -4.20
N GLN A 80 -9.46 18.61 -3.38
CA GLN A 80 -8.81 18.41 -2.08
C GLN A 80 -7.31 18.19 -2.23
N TYR A 81 -6.88 17.32 -3.16
CA TYR A 81 -5.46 17.12 -3.45
C TYR A 81 -4.73 18.40 -3.83
N VAL A 82 -5.36 19.25 -4.67
CA VAL A 82 -4.79 20.54 -5.08
C VAL A 82 -4.62 21.47 -3.88
N GLU A 83 -5.57 21.49 -2.97
CA GLU A 83 -5.49 22.28 -1.75
C GLU A 83 -4.42 21.76 -0.80
N ASP A 84 -4.37 20.46 -0.55
CA ASP A 84 -3.38 19.80 0.30
C ASP A 84 -1.95 20.02 -0.20
N ILE A 85 -1.74 20.00 -1.52
CA ILE A 85 -0.44 20.31 -2.13
C ILE A 85 -0.08 21.79 -1.88
N ARG A 86 -1.02 22.72 -2.07
CA ARG A 86 -0.78 24.15 -1.82
C ARG A 86 -0.45 24.46 -0.37
N ASN A 87 -1.08 23.75 0.54
CA ASN A 87 -0.88 23.90 1.99
C ASN A 87 0.34 23.13 2.51
N GLY A 88 1.02 22.34 1.66
CA GLY A 88 2.19 21.55 2.04
C GLY A 88 1.87 20.27 2.80
N ASN A 89 0.61 19.87 2.90
CA ASN A 89 0.17 18.63 3.55
C ASN A 89 0.55 17.40 2.71
N ARG A 90 0.65 17.58 1.38
CA ARG A 90 1.11 16.55 0.43
C ARG A 90 2.23 17.08 -0.43
N LYS A 91 3.20 16.24 -0.76
CA LYS A 91 4.33 16.59 -1.61
C LYS A 91 4.07 16.12 -3.03
N MET A 92 4.02 17.05 -3.98
CA MET A 92 4.02 16.67 -5.39
C MET A 92 5.45 16.38 -5.84
N ALA A 93 5.68 15.18 -6.39
CA ALA A 93 6.98 14.74 -6.89
C ALA A 93 6.82 13.85 -8.13
N SER A 94 7.88 13.69 -8.91
CA SER A 94 7.92 12.66 -9.94
C SER A 94 7.94 11.27 -9.33
N TYR A 95 7.51 10.28 -10.07
CA TYR A 95 7.49 8.91 -9.56
C TYR A 95 8.88 8.37 -9.21
N SER A 96 9.90 8.81 -9.96
CA SER A 96 11.30 8.49 -9.67
C SER A 96 11.79 9.12 -8.36
N GLU A 97 11.38 10.35 -8.04
CA GLU A 97 11.68 11.02 -6.77
C GLU A 97 10.97 10.31 -5.60
N ILE A 98 9.71 9.90 -5.79
CA ILE A 98 8.97 9.13 -4.78
C ILE A 98 9.67 7.79 -4.52
N ARG A 99 10.06 7.08 -5.59
CA ARG A 99 10.81 5.84 -5.46
C ARG A 99 12.12 6.02 -4.71
N LYS A 100 12.87 7.08 -5.04
CA LYS A 100 14.12 7.41 -4.35
C LYS A 100 13.88 7.64 -2.86
N ALA A 101 12.84 8.39 -2.47
CA ALA A 101 12.47 8.60 -1.08
C ALA A 101 12.16 7.29 -0.34
N ILE A 102 11.46 6.34 -0.98
CA ILE A 102 11.21 5.01 -0.41
C ILE A 102 12.53 4.24 -0.18
N PHE A 103 13.47 4.27 -1.15
CA PHE A 103 14.77 3.63 -1.00
C PHE A 103 15.58 4.22 0.16
N GLU A 104 15.63 5.55 0.25
CA GLU A 104 16.31 6.27 1.34
C GLU A 104 15.75 5.93 2.72
N VAL A 105 14.43 5.83 2.83
CA VAL A 105 13.76 5.45 4.08
C VAL A 105 14.05 3.99 4.45
N VAL A 106 13.99 3.07 3.48
CA VAL A 106 14.28 1.65 3.68
C VAL A 106 15.73 1.46 4.16
N GLU A 107 16.67 2.16 3.54
CA GLU A 107 18.08 2.13 3.94
C GLU A 107 18.29 2.76 5.33
N LYS A 108 17.76 3.96 5.54
CA LYS A 108 17.86 4.72 6.79
C LYS A 108 17.44 3.93 8.02
N TYR A 109 16.32 3.22 7.94
CA TYR A 109 15.76 2.44 9.05
C TYR A 109 16.12 0.96 8.99
N ASN A 110 16.92 0.53 8.02
CA ASN A 110 17.24 -0.88 7.75
C ASN A 110 15.98 -1.76 7.67
N ILE A 111 14.96 -1.28 6.96
CA ILE A 111 13.65 -1.95 6.85
C ILE A 111 13.80 -3.25 6.07
N LYS A 112 13.15 -4.29 6.56
CA LYS A 112 13.09 -5.62 5.91
C LYS A 112 11.69 -6.02 5.51
N VAL A 113 10.69 -5.24 5.91
CA VAL A 113 9.27 -5.55 5.73
C VAL A 113 8.55 -4.33 5.18
N VAL A 114 7.80 -4.52 4.10
CA VAL A 114 6.75 -3.61 3.64
C VAL A 114 5.39 -4.25 3.92
N CYS A 115 4.41 -3.45 4.33
CA CYS A 115 3.08 -3.91 4.72
C CYS A 115 2.00 -2.96 4.19
N ALA A 116 0.87 -3.50 3.79
CA ALA A 116 -0.33 -2.78 3.39
C ALA A 116 -1.59 -3.59 3.74
N HIS A 117 -2.77 -3.03 3.54
CA HIS A 117 -4.02 -3.76 3.65
C HIS A 117 -4.45 -4.29 2.28
N ASN A 118 -4.45 -5.62 2.09
CA ASN A 118 -4.55 -6.25 0.78
C ASN A 118 -3.33 -5.93 -0.10
N SER A 119 -2.14 -6.09 0.45
CA SER A 119 -0.83 -5.69 -0.11
C SER A 119 -0.58 -6.12 -1.55
N ARG A 120 -1.29 -7.15 -2.05
CA ARG A 120 -1.20 -7.57 -3.45
C ARG A 120 -1.58 -6.43 -4.40
N PHE A 121 -2.60 -5.64 -4.01
CA PHE A 121 -3.04 -4.50 -4.80
C PHE A 121 -1.91 -3.47 -4.90
N ASP A 122 -1.40 -2.99 -3.76
CA ASP A 122 -0.40 -1.92 -3.72
C ASP A 122 0.90 -2.31 -4.38
N VAL A 123 1.42 -3.51 -4.09
CA VAL A 123 2.65 -4.02 -4.73
C VAL A 123 2.49 -4.12 -6.24
N ASN A 124 1.33 -4.55 -6.73
CA ASN A 124 1.07 -4.58 -8.17
C ASN A 124 0.94 -3.18 -8.74
N ALA A 125 0.18 -2.29 -8.10
CA ALA A 125 -0.06 -0.92 -8.56
C ALA A 125 1.24 -0.13 -8.71
N VAL A 126 2.11 -0.17 -7.68
CA VAL A 126 3.40 0.53 -7.75
C VAL A 126 4.31 -0.02 -8.85
N ASN A 127 4.31 -1.34 -9.08
CA ASN A 127 5.12 -1.95 -10.12
C ASN A 127 4.55 -1.71 -11.53
N ILE A 128 3.23 -1.74 -11.70
CA ILE A 128 2.57 -1.40 -12.98
C ILE A 128 2.91 0.05 -13.35
N THR A 129 2.78 0.97 -12.41
CA THR A 129 3.11 2.38 -12.59
C THR A 129 4.59 2.58 -12.97
N GLN A 130 5.50 1.87 -12.29
CA GLN A 130 6.94 1.92 -12.59
C GLN A 130 7.21 1.49 -14.04
N ARG A 131 6.62 0.38 -14.47
CA ARG A 131 6.77 -0.14 -15.83
C ARG A 131 6.14 0.76 -16.88
N TYR A 132 4.97 1.31 -16.58
CA TYR A 132 4.29 2.27 -17.45
C TYR A 132 5.16 3.50 -17.73
N LEU A 133 5.68 4.12 -16.68
CA LEU A 133 6.47 5.35 -16.79
C LEU A 133 7.87 5.12 -17.38
N THR A 134 8.51 4.00 -17.07
CA THR A 134 9.87 3.69 -17.57
C THR A 134 9.87 2.96 -18.91
N LYS A 135 8.68 2.49 -19.39
CA LYS A 135 8.54 1.61 -20.56
C LYS A 135 9.36 0.33 -20.47
N SER A 136 9.71 -0.09 -19.24
CA SER A 136 10.50 -1.29 -19.00
C SER A 136 9.72 -2.31 -18.16
N LYS A 137 9.52 -3.51 -18.69
CA LYS A 137 8.84 -4.61 -18.00
C LYS A 137 9.66 -5.23 -16.86
N TYR A 138 10.94 -4.89 -16.76
CA TYR A 138 11.88 -5.46 -15.79
C TYR A 138 12.10 -4.59 -14.55
N ARG A 139 11.59 -3.36 -14.54
CA ARG A 139 11.77 -2.45 -13.40
C ARG A 139 10.71 -2.65 -12.34
N TYR A 140 11.17 -2.67 -11.08
CA TYR A 140 10.33 -2.75 -9.89
C TYR A 140 10.44 -1.46 -9.08
N PHE A 141 9.35 -1.13 -8.39
CA PHE A 141 9.30 0.08 -7.57
C PHE A 141 10.01 -0.11 -6.23
N LEU A 142 9.69 -1.21 -5.53
CA LEU A 142 10.24 -1.49 -4.20
C LEU A 142 11.67 -2.00 -4.25
N PRO A 143 12.49 -1.71 -3.20
CA PRO A 143 13.81 -2.30 -3.05
C PRO A 143 13.77 -3.84 -3.01
N TYR A 144 14.82 -4.45 -3.55
CA TYR A 144 14.99 -5.89 -3.46
C TYR A 144 15.20 -6.37 -2.01
N GLY A 145 14.72 -7.56 -1.69
CA GLY A 145 14.96 -8.23 -0.41
C GLY A 145 13.95 -7.89 0.69
N LEU A 146 12.89 -7.13 0.38
CA LEU A 146 11.80 -6.89 1.33
C LEU A 146 10.84 -8.07 1.38
N GLU A 147 10.43 -8.45 2.60
CA GLU A 147 9.27 -9.32 2.82
C GLU A 147 8.00 -8.47 2.74
N VAL A 148 6.96 -8.98 2.10
CA VAL A 148 5.67 -8.30 2.01
C VAL A 148 4.70 -8.91 3.01
N TRP A 149 4.21 -8.11 3.95
CA TRP A 149 3.15 -8.47 4.88
C TRP A 149 1.81 -7.88 4.44
N ASP A 150 0.73 -8.51 4.92
CA ASP A 150 -0.65 -8.12 4.61
C ASP A 150 -1.48 -8.07 5.88
N THR A 151 -1.95 -6.86 6.25
CA THR A 151 -2.79 -6.67 7.45
C THR A 151 -4.14 -7.36 7.32
N MET A 152 -4.66 -7.58 6.10
CA MET A 152 -5.88 -8.35 5.89
C MET A 152 -5.68 -9.83 6.26
N LYS A 153 -4.52 -10.44 5.94
CA LYS A 153 -4.18 -11.79 6.40
C LYS A 153 -4.05 -11.87 7.92
N MET A 154 -3.41 -10.85 8.53
CA MET A 154 -3.31 -10.75 9.99
C MET A 154 -4.70 -10.69 10.62
N ALA A 155 -5.59 -9.82 10.11
CA ALA A 155 -6.96 -9.69 10.60
C ALA A 155 -7.75 -10.99 10.44
N GLN A 156 -7.61 -11.70 9.33
CA GLN A 156 -8.22 -13.01 9.11
C GLN A 156 -7.77 -14.04 10.15
N SER A 157 -6.48 -14.01 10.52
CA SER A 157 -5.92 -14.94 11.50
C SER A 157 -6.31 -14.62 12.94
N VAL A 158 -6.53 -13.33 13.27
CA VAL A 158 -6.67 -12.84 14.64
C VAL A 158 -8.07 -12.31 14.91
N ILE A 159 -8.53 -11.31 14.13
CA ILE A 159 -9.77 -10.58 14.38
C ILE A 159 -10.99 -11.41 13.99
N PHE A 160 -10.98 -12.04 12.83
CA PHE A 160 -12.10 -12.82 12.32
C PHE A 160 -12.42 -14.07 13.16
N LYS A 161 -11.46 -14.54 13.96
CA LYS A 161 -11.66 -15.64 14.92
C LYS A 161 -12.29 -15.19 16.23
N GLN A 162 -12.50 -13.88 16.42
CA GLN A 162 -13.12 -13.34 17.62
C GLN A 162 -14.64 -13.35 17.47
N LYS A 163 -15.35 -13.95 18.44
CA LYS A 163 -16.81 -13.94 18.48
C LYS A 163 -17.37 -12.52 18.51
N THR A 164 -16.70 -11.63 19.25
CA THR A 164 -17.07 -10.21 19.37
C THR A 164 -17.01 -9.46 18.03
N TYR A 165 -16.08 -9.80 17.13
CA TYR A 165 -16.05 -9.22 15.78
C TYR A 165 -17.23 -9.69 14.93
N ARG A 166 -17.59 -10.97 15.06
CA ARG A 166 -18.77 -11.50 14.38
C ARG A 166 -20.05 -10.80 14.83
N GLU A 167 -20.24 -10.67 16.15
CA GLU A 167 -21.38 -9.97 16.76
C GLU A 167 -21.42 -8.48 16.35
N PHE A 168 -20.25 -7.82 16.28
CA PHE A 168 -20.13 -6.46 15.79
C PHE A 168 -20.58 -6.33 14.33
N CYS A 169 -20.14 -7.22 13.44
CA CYS A 169 -20.53 -7.22 12.03
C CYS A 169 -22.05 -7.47 11.86
N GLU A 170 -22.61 -8.38 12.61
CA GLU A 170 -24.06 -8.67 12.61
C GLU A 170 -24.87 -7.46 13.05
N LYS A 171 -24.49 -6.87 14.18
CA LYS A 171 -25.20 -5.71 14.75
C LYS A 171 -25.19 -4.49 13.83
N ASN A 172 -24.09 -4.27 13.10
CA ASN A 172 -23.90 -3.06 12.29
C ASN A 172 -24.11 -3.27 10.78
N GLY A 173 -24.55 -4.46 10.35
CA GLY A 173 -24.81 -4.74 8.93
C GLY A 173 -23.54 -4.92 8.08
N TYR A 174 -22.41 -5.29 8.70
CA TYR A 174 -21.13 -5.50 8.00
C TYR A 174 -20.90 -6.95 7.57
N LEU A 175 -21.98 -7.63 7.18
CA LEU A 175 -21.90 -8.94 6.55
C LEU A 175 -21.98 -8.80 5.03
N THR A 176 -21.24 -9.66 4.35
CA THR A 176 -21.35 -9.83 2.90
C THR A 176 -22.60 -10.63 2.53
N LYS A 177 -22.94 -10.67 1.23
CA LYS A 177 -24.03 -11.52 0.71
C LYS A 177 -23.85 -13.01 1.08
N ASN A 178 -22.60 -13.45 1.28
CA ASN A 178 -22.26 -14.81 1.67
C ASN A 178 -22.17 -14.99 3.20
N ASN A 179 -22.76 -14.08 3.97
CA ASN A 179 -22.79 -14.11 5.43
C ASN A 179 -21.38 -14.12 6.09
N GLN A 180 -20.38 -13.54 5.43
CA GLN A 180 -19.03 -13.37 5.97
C GLN A 180 -18.82 -11.95 6.46
N CYS A 181 -18.05 -11.77 7.53
CA CYS A 181 -17.65 -10.44 8.00
C CYS A 181 -16.84 -9.69 6.92
N ARG A 182 -17.11 -8.39 6.76
CA ARG A 182 -16.31 -7.54 5.86
C ARG A 182 -14.89 -7.45 6.35
N LYS A 183 -13.94 -7.31 5.39
CA LYS A 183 -12.49 -7.28 5.65
C LYS A 183 -11.85 -5.94 5.27
N THR A 184 -12.65 -4.92 4.97
CA THR A 184 -12.13 -3.58 4.63
C THR A 184 -11.45 -2.96 5.84
N ALA A 185 -10.43 -2.15 5.61
CA ALA A 185 -9.70 -1.46 6.66
C ALA A 185 -10.63 -0.61 7.52
N GLU A 186 -11.59 0.09 6.90
CA GLU A 186 -12.60 0.89 7.58
C GLU A 186 -13.41 0.10 8.62
N VAL A 187 -13.96 -1.06 8.24
CA VAL A 187 -14.79 -1.88 9.15
C VAL A 187 -13.95 -2.46 10.28
N LEU A 188 -12.72 -2.89 9.98
CA LEU A 188 -11.78 -3.36 11.00
C LEU A 188 -11.40 -2.23 11.96
N TYR A 189 -11.14 -1.04 11.45
CA TYR A 189 -10.79 0.11 12.28
C TYR A 189 -11.96 0.56 13.17
N ARG A 190 -13.18 0.59 12.64
CA ARG A 190 -14.39 0.84 13.46
C ARG A 190 -14.50 -0.12 14.65
N TYR A 191 -14.26 -1.41 14.41
CA TYR A 191 -14.27 -2.41 15.47
C TYR A 191 -13.16 -2.19 16.51
N ILE A 192 -11.94 -1.92 16.05
CA ILE A 192 -10.76 -1.76 16.91
C ILE A 192 -10.85 -0.50 17.76
N SER A 193 -11.28 0.60 17.16
CA SER A 193 -11.38 1.92 17.80
C SER A 193 -12.67 2.10 18.63
N GLY A 194 -13.68 1.28 18.36
CA GLY A 194 -15.03 1.50 18.91
C GLY A 194 -15.79 2.69 18.29
N ASN A 195 -15.25 3.32 17.25
CA ASN A 195 -15.85 4.45 16.55
C ASN A 195 -16.64 3.96 15.33
N ASN A 196 -17.92 3.73 15.50
CA ASN A 196 -18.82 3.25 14.43
C ASN A 196 -19.09 4.30 13.33
N GLU A 197 -18.90 5.59 13.65
CA GLU A 197 -19.11 6.72 12.72
C GLU A 197 -17.87 7.04 11.88
N PHE A 198 -16.75 6.33 12.10
CA PHE A 198 -15.55 6.55 11.33
C PHE A 198 -15.82 6.28 9.84
N ILE A 199 -15.34 7.18 8.98
CA ILE A 199 -15.38 7.04 7.51
C ILE A 199 -13.94 7.12 7.01
N GLU A 200 -13.53 6.13 6.24
CA GLU A 200 -12.22 6.09 5.60
C GLU A 200 -12.08 7.24 4.61
N SER A 201 -10.94 7.90 4.64
CA SER A 201 -10.70 9.06 3.79
C SER A 201 -10.40 8.69 2.35
N HIS A 202 -9.96 7.46 2.09
CA HIS A 202 -9.47 7.00 0.79
C HIS A 202 -8.40 7.95 0.22
N THR A 203 -7.37 8.13 0.99
CA THR A 203 -6.17 8.91 0.67
C THR A 203 -4.98 8.25 1.33
N GLY A 204 -3.89 8.04 0.57
CA GLY A 204 -2.84 7.10 0.92
C GLY A 204 -2.28 7.23 2.35
N LEU A 205 -1.87 8.43 2.81
CA LEU A 205 -1.30 8.53 4.15
C LEU A 205 -2.33 8.34 5.27
N GLU A 206 -3.52 8.85 5.10
CA GLU A 206 -4.60 8.73 6.09
C GLU A 206 -5.02 7.27 6.25
N ASP A 207 -5.05 6.51 5.14
CA ASP A 207 -5.39 5.09 5.17
C ASP A 207 -4.26 4.27 5.79
N VAL A 208 -2.99 4.60 5.53
CA VAL A 208 -1.85 4.04 6.29
C VAL A 208 -2.01 4.22 7.80
N MET A 209 -2.57 5.36 8.27
CA MET A 209 -2.74 5.63 9.70
C MET A 209 -3.81 4.73 10.35
N ILE A 210 -4.81 4.28 9.62
CA ILE A 210 -5.78 3.30 10.15
C ILE A 210 -5.27 1.86 10.01
N GLU A 211 -4.57 1.55 8.93
CA GLU A 211 -4.02 0.22 8.68
C GLU A 211 -2.95 -0.17 9.70
N LYS A 212 -2.10 0.78 10.12
CA LYS A 212 -1.12 0.55 11.20
C LYS A 212 -1.77 0.18 12.53
N GLU A 213 -2.99 0.70 12.82
CA GLU A 213 -3.73 0.30 14.01
C GLU A 213 -4.23 -1.14 13.92
N ILE A 214 -4.62 -1.61 12.73
CA ILE A 214 -4.97 -3.01 12.48
C ILE A 214 -3.76 -3.91 12.75
N LEU A 215 -2.58 -3.56 12.21
CA LEU A 215 -1.33 -4.25 12.48
C LEU A 215 -1.02 -4.32 13.97
N ALA A 216 -1.02 -3.16 14.64
CA ALA A 216 -0.71 -3.04 16.06
C ALA A 216 -1.70 -3.84 16.92
N TYR A 217 -2.99 -3.78 16.58
CA TYR A 217 -4.01 -4.59 17.27
C TYR A 217 -3.72 -6.08 17.16
N CYS A 218 -3.42 -6.57 15.94
CA CYS A 218 -3.11 -7.98 15.73
C CYS A 218 -1.88 -8.44 16.54
N PHE A 219 -0.83 -7.63 16.61
CA PHE A 219 0.35 -7.94 17.44
C PHE A 219 0.04 -7.93 18.94
N ARG A 220 -0.79 -7.01 19.41
CA ARG A 220 -1.22 -6.96 20.84
C ARG A 220 -1.98 -8.20 21.30
N GLN A 221 -2.60 -8.94 20.36
CA GLN A 221 -3.32 -10.17 20.71
C GLN A 221 -2.41 -11.36 21.04
N HIS A 222 -1.11 -11.28 20.76
CA HIS A 222 -0.11 -12.33 21.01
C HIS A 222 -0.51 -13.71 20.46
N LYS A 223 -1.29 -13.76 19.37
CA LYS A 223 -1.74 -14.98 18.71
C LYS A 223 -0.86 -15.30 17.50
N ALA A 224 -0.73 -16.58 17.19
CA ALA A 224 -0.17 -17.01 15.91
C ALA A 224 -1.02 -16.43 14.76
N MET A 225 -0.36 -15.82 13.78
CA MET A 225 -1.03 -15.20 12.65
C MET A 225 -0.25 -15.37 11.36
N GLU A 226 -0.97 -15.55 10.27
CA GLU A 226 -0.44 -15.41 8.93
C GLU A 226 -0.33 -13.93 8.61
N LYS A 227 0.81 -13.51 8.10
CA LYS A 227 1.08 -12.12 7.73
C LYS A 227 1.83 -11.99 6.41
N VAL A 228 2.60 -12.98 6.04
CA VAL A 228 3.45 -12.96 4.85
C VAL A 228 2.60 -13.19 3.60
N LEU A 229 2.64 -12.23 2.67
CA LEU A 229 2.09 -12.40 1.33
C LEU A 229 3.18 -12.91 0.38
N TYR A 230 4.35 -12.24 0.40
CA TYR A 230 5.52 -12.65 -0.36
C TYR A 230 6.72 -12.74 0.59
N PRO A 231 7.40 -13.91 0.67
CA PRO A 231 8.61 -14.04 1.49
C PRO A 231 9.78 -13.29 0.86
N ALA A 232 10.72 -12.88 1.68
CA ALA A 232 11.99 -12.35 1.20
C ALA A 232 12.98 -13.50 0.89
N PRO A 233 13.88 -13.33 -0.09
CA PRO A 233 13.91 -12.18 -0.99
C PRO A 233 12.80 -12.28 -2.04
N LEU A 234 12.17 -11.16 -2.36
CA LEU A 234 11.41 -11.07 -3.60
C LEU A 234 12.34 -11.44 -4.76
N PRO A 235 11.81 -11.97 -5.87
CA PRO A 235 12.63 -12.26 -7.03
C PRO A 235 13.51 -11.05 -7.36
N LYS A 236 14.82 -11.29 -7.52
CA LYS A 236 15.73 -10.21 -7.92
C LYS A 236 15.20 -9.61 -9.21
N PRO A 237 15.03 -8.27 -9.30
CA PRO A 237 14.72 -7.65 -10.57
C PRO A 237 15.79 -8.07 -11.57
N ILE A 238 15.40 -8.46 -12.76
CA ILE A 238 16.34 -8.67 -13.85
C ILE A 238 16.89 -7.27 -14.16
N GLU A 239 18.15 -7.04 -13.87
CA GLU A 239 18.82 -5.79 -14.20
C GLU A 239 18.98 -5.74 -15.72
N GLU A 240 18.85 -4.56 -16.32
CA GLU A 240 18.97 -4.41 -17.78
C GLU A 240 20.31 -4.92 -18.28
N GLU A 241 21.36 -4.81 -17.46
CA GLU A 241 22.72 -5.33 -17.74
C GLU A 241 22.75 -6.88 -17.85
N ASP A 242 21.86 -7.59 -17.13
CA ASP A 242 21.76 -9.05 -17.22
C ASP A 242 21.12 -9.53 -18.54
N ILE A 243 20.47 -8.63 -19.29
CA ILE A 243 19.75 -8.94 -20.55
C ILE A 243 20.62 -8.60 -21.76
N TYR A 244 21.59 -7.70 -21.62
CA TYR A 244 22.39 -7.16 -22.69
C TYR A 244 23.79 -7.75 -22.80
N CYS A 245 24.01 -8.97 -22.28
CA CYS A 245 25.09 -9.76 -22.84
C CYS A 245 24.64 -10.15 -24.26
N PHE A 246 25.18 -9.48 -25.29
CA PHE A 246 24.83 -9.66 -26.70
C PHE A 246 24.92 -11.12 -27.14
N GLU A 247 25.75 -11.92 -26.48
CA GLU A 247 25.88 -13.35 -26.70
C GLU A 247 24.66 -14.16 -26.19
N ASP A 248 23.98 -13.69 -25.13
CA ASP A 248 22.77 -14.32 -24.64
C ASP A 248 21.55 -13.96 -25.48
N TYR A 249 21.52 -12.77 -26.06
CA TYR A 249 20.47 -12.35 -27.00
C TYR A 249 20.45 -13.20 -28.26
N LEU A 250 21.62 -13.60 -28.77
CA LEU A 250 21.73 -14.47 -29.94
C LEU A 250 21.24 -15.90 -29.71
N LYS A 251 21.07 -16.36 -28.47
CA LYS A 251 20.49 -17.67 -28.16
C LYS A 251 18.96 -17.70 -28.27
N TYR A 252 18.32 -16.56 -28.35
CA TYR A 252 16.86 -16.42 -28.44
C TYR A 252 16.36 -15.92 -29.82
N LEU A 253 17.28 -15.68 -30.76
CA LEU A 253 17.03 -15.50 -32.21
C LEU A 253 17.24 -16.79 -32.96
#